data_01aa8bc34ac76a83bcad26a20570db74
#
_entry.id   01aa8bc34ac76a83bcad26a20570db74
#
_cell.length_a   1.000
_cell.length_b   1.000
_cell.length_c   1.000
_cell.angle_alpha   90.00
_cell.angle_beta   90.00
_cell.angle_gamma   90.00
#
_symmetry.space_group_name_H-M   'P 1'
#
loop_
_entity.id
_entity.type
_entity.pdbx_description
1 polymer ?
#
loop_
_entity_poly.entity_id
_entity_poly.type
_entity_poly.pdbx_seq_one_letter_code
_entity_poly.pdbx_strand_id
1 'polypeptide(L)' 'MTNYQCYSYGIMAIKNLKENNIKITPDNFYFELYKLWDIYSESQIEKIVKMLEINEALF' A
#
# COMPACT_ATOMS: atom_id res chain seq x y z
N MET A 1 13.22 -8.01 2.34
CA MET A 1 11.82 -7.60 2.61
C MET A 1 11.05 -8.78 3.16
N THR A 2 10.34 -8.59 4.28
CA THR A 2 9.51 -9.64 4.86
C THR A 2 8.18 -9.78 4.10
N ASN A 3 7.47 -10.90 4.33
CA ASN A 3 6.15 -11.08 3.73
C ASN A 3 5.16 -9.99 4.16
N TYR A 4 5.23 -9.57 5.42
CA TYR A 4 4.37 -8.49 5.91
C TYR A 4 4.67 -7.16 5.23
N GLN A 5 5.93 -6.87 4.97
CA GLN A 5 6.32 -5.64 4.28
C GLN A 5 5.84 -5.64 2.82
N CYS A 6 5.95 -6.77 2.12
CA CYS A 6 5.37 -6.90 0.77
C CYS A 6 3.85 -6.68 0.79
N TYR A 7 3.18 -7.31 1.71
CA TYR A 7 1.74 -7.16 1.93
C TYR A 7 1.39 -5.69 2.19
N SER A 8 2.17 -5.01 3.03
CA SER A 8 1.92 -3.63 3.39
C SER A 8 2.00 -2.69 2.19
N TYR A 9 3.00 -2.84 1.33
CA TYR A 9 3.09 -2.06 0.10
C TYR A 9 1.89 -2.33 -0.81
N GLY A 10 1.50 -3.59 -0.96
CA GLY A 10 0.33 -3.95 -1.78
C GLY A 10 -0.97 -3.34 -1.26
N ILE A 11 -1.20 -3.41 0.04
CA ILE A 11 -2.39 -2.83 0.68
C ILE A 11 -2.45 -1.32 0.47
N MET A 12 -1.34 -0.63 0.67
CA MET A 12 -1.28 0.82 0.46
C MET A 12 -1.50 1.20 -1.00
N ALA A 13 -0.95 0.41 -1.93
CA ALA A 13 -1.16 0.66 -3.35
C ALA A 13 -2.65 0.58 -3.71
N ILE A 14 -3.33 -0.48 -3.27
CA ILE A 14 -4.76 -0.65 -3.53
C ILE A 14 -5.58 0.45 -2.88
N LYS A 15 -5.26 0.79 -1.63
CA LYS A 15 -5.96 1.85 -0.91
C LYS A 15 -5.84 3.19 -1.64
N ASN A 16 -4.64 3.54 -2.10
CA ASN A 16 -4.41 4.79 -2.81
C ASN A 16 -5.17 4.83 -4.14
N LEU A 17 -5.19 3.73 -4.87
CA LEU A 17 -5.94 3.66 -6.13
C LEU A 17 -7.43 3.87 -5.90
N LYS A 18 -7.98 3.22 -4.87
CA LYS A 18 -9.40 3.40 -4.51
C LYS A 18 -9.72 4.84 -4.12
N GLU A 19 -8.89 5.44 -3.26
CA GLU A 19 -9.11 6.81 -2.79
C GLU A 19 -9.06 7.82 -3.91
N ASN A 20 -8.27 7.57 -4.95
CA ASN A 20 -8.14 8.46 -6.10
C ASN A 20 -9.06 8.09 -7.25
N ASN A 21 -9.97 7.13 -7.06
CA ASN A 21 -10.89 6.65 -8.07
C ASN A 21 -10.20 6.16 -9.34
N ILE A 22 -9.03 5.54 -9.17
CA ILE A 22 -8.26 4.95 -10.27
C ILE A 22 -8.60 3.46 -10.32
N LYS A 23 -8.88 2.96 -11.52
CA LYS A 23 -9.19 1.55 -11.71
C LYS A 23 -8.01 0.67 -11.30
N ILE A 24 -8.29 -0.39 -10.56
CA ILE A 24 -7.26 -1.33 -10.12
C ILE A 24 -6.96 -2.29 -11.27
N THR A 25 -5.86 -2.01 -11.97
CA THR A 25 -5.33 -2.83 -13.06
C THR A 25 -3.90 -3.20 -12.70
N PRO A 26 -3.32 -4.24 -13.34
CA PRO A 26 -1.92 -4.57 -13.09
C PRO A 26 -0.97 -3.39 -13.30
N ASP A 27 -1.16 -2.62 -14.37
CA ASP A 27 -0.31 -1.47 -14.68
C ASP A 27 -0.43 -0.39 -13.62
N ASN A 28 -1.65 -0.04 -13.22
CA ASN A 28 -1.87 0.98 -12.20
C ASN A 28 -1.35 0.53 -10.83
N PHE A 29 -1.49 -0.76 -10.52
CA PHE A 29 -0.99 -1.33 -9.28
C PHE A 29 0.53 -1.24 -9.21
N TYR A 30 1.23 -1.65 -10.27
CA TYR A 30 2.69 -1.55 -10.33
C TYR A 30 3.17 -0.12 -10.22
N PHE A 31 2.50 0.80 -10.89
CA PHE A 31 2.87 2.22 -10.83
C PHE A 31 2.80 2.75 -9.40
N GLU A 32 1.73 2.41 -8.68
CA GLU A 32 1.59 2.81 -7.27
C GLU A 32 2.65 2.15 -6.38
N LEU A 33 2.95 0.86 -6.62
CA LEU A 33 4.00 0.17 -5.87
C LEU A 33 5.35 0.87 -6.02
N TYR A 34 5.74 1.23 -7.23
CA TYR A 34 7.01 1.91 -7.47
C TYR A 34 7.07 3.27 -6.77
N LYS A 35 5.98 4.01 -6.79
CA LYS A 35 5.88 5.28 -6.06
C LYS A 35 6.08 5.07 -4.56
N LEU A 36 5.43 4.08 -4.00
CA LEU A 36 5.53 3.79 -2.57
C LEU A 36 6.94 3.35 -2.17
N TRP A 37 7.60 2.56 -3.00
CA TRP A 37 8.98 2.15 -2.74
C TRP A 37 9.94 3.35 -2.71
N ASP A 38 9.68 4.38 -3.50
CA ASP A 38 10.48 5.60 -3.50
C ASP A 38 10.19 6.50 -2.30
N ILE A 39 8.95 6.49 -1.81
CA ILE A 39 8.49 7.40 -0.76
C ILE A 39 8.72 6.81 0.64
N TYR A 40 8.44 5.53 0.82
CA TYR A 40 8.44 4.88 2.14
C TYR A 40 9.48 3.78 2.24
N SER A 41 10.18 3.74 3.39
CA SER A 41 11.00 2.58 3.74
C SER A 41 10.09 1.41 4.15
N GLU A 42 10.67 0.22 4.22
CA GLU A 42 9.93 -0.99 4.62
C GLU A 42 9.32 -0.84 6.01
N SER A 43 10.07 -0.28 6.96
CA SER A 43 9.54 -0.10 8.31
C SER A 43 8.48 0.98 8.40
N GLN A 44 8.58 2.03 7.59
CA GLN A 44 7.57 3.09 7.56
C GLN A 44 6.23 2.58 7.03
N ILE A 45 6.24 1.86 5.92
CA ILE A 45 5.01 1.34 5.32
C ILE A 45 4.34 0.32 6.23
N GLU A 46 5.13 -0.51 6.89
CA GLU A 46 4.63 -1.50 7.85
C GLU A 46 3.89 -0.83 9.01
N LYS A 47 4.46 0.23 9.57
CA LYS A 47 3.82 0.98 10.66
C LYS A 47 2.51 1.62 10.21
N ILE A 48 2.48 2.21 9.02
CA ILE A 48 1.27 2.83 8.50
C ILE A 48 0.15 1.81 8.35
N VAL A 49 0.44 0.66 7.77
CA VAL A 49 -0.55 -0.39 7.55
C VAL A 49 -1.04 -0.98 8.86
N LYS A 50 -0.15 -1.19 9.83
CA LYS A 50 -0.57 -1.65 11.15
C LYS A 50 -1.53 -0.69 11.82
N MET A 51 -1.30 0.61 11.70
CA MET A 51 -2.22 1.61 12.23
C MET A 51 -3.58 1.57 11.53
N LEU A 52 -3.60 1.37 10.22
CA LEU A 52 -4.84 1.25 9.46
C LEU A 52 -5.62 0.01 9.86
N GLU A 53 -4.95 -1.11 10.08
CA GLU A 53 -5.61 -2.35 10.50
C GLU A 53 -6.24 -2.22 11.88
N ILE A 54 -5.65 -1.42 12.78
CA ILE A 54 -6.16 -1.20 14.12
C ILE A 54 -7.35 -0.24 14.11
N ASN A 55 -7.27 0.83 13.30
CA ASN A 55 -8.19 1.96 13.40
C ASN A 55 -9.36 1.90 12.42
N GLU A 56 -9.26 1.13 11.34
CA GLU A 56 -10.32 1.06 10.34
C GLU A 56 -10.27 -0.25 9.58
N ALA A 57 -11.40 -0.63 8.98
CA ALA A 57 -11.47 -1.75 8.05
C ALA A 57 -10.79 -1.31 6.74
N LEU A 58 -9.86 -2.12 6.22
CA LEU A 58 -9.13 -1.77 5.02
C LEU A 58 -9.95 -1.92 3.73
N PHE A 59 -10.89 -2.84 3.71
CA PHE A 59 -11.71 -3.09 2.53
C PHE A 59 -13.15 -3.32 2.88
#